data_735ffa88700413dc7575c21ce6c9e3bb
#
_entry.id   735ffa88700413dc7575c21ce6c9e3bb
#
_cell.length_a   1.000
_cell.length_b   1.000
_cell.length_c   1.000
_cell.angle_alpha   90.00
_cell.angle_beta   90.00
_cell.angle_gamma   90.00
#
_symmetry.space_group_name_H-M   'P 1'
#
loop_
_entity.id
_entity.type
_entity.pdbx_description
1 polymer ?
#
loop_
_entity_poly.entity_id
_entity_poly.type
_entity_poly.pdbx_seq_one_letter_code
_entity_poly.pdbx_strand_id
1 'polypeptide(L)'
;YEYQGQRVNVDNTVILQGDRISNVRSALDQYGQPQVVINLDAQGGQQFNRVTRENIGNLMDILLIETRTRTVFEEDADGNVVERQETYEERRLISHAVIRAALGREFVITGLSQQEANDLSLLIRSGALAAPMYFIEERTVGPSLGAENIEQGSRAVMLGYLLVLSFMLYYYRLFGLAANIALVINVVLLVSIMSIISATLTLPGIFGIVLTIGMAVDANVLIFTRIREEIVSGLSPQNAISAGFDRAFSTIVDANLTTFLVAMVLFSVGTGPVKGFAVTLMVGIMTSMFSAIMVTRFIVNLMYGGRKVDKLSIGPFIKAAEAQG
;
A
#
# COMPACT_ATOMS: atom_id res chain seq x y z
N TYR A 1 -9.78 -29.01 30.10
CA TYR A 1 -8.96 -27.96 29.51
C TYR A 1 -7.54 -28.02 30.07
N GLU A 2 -6.61 -27.38 29.42
CA GLU A 2 -5.23 -27.22 29.90
C GLU A 2 -5.01 -25.75 30.30
N TYR A 3 -4.50 -25.53 31.53
CA TYR A 3 -4.14 -24.21 32.00
C TYR A 3 -2.79 -24.25 32.69
N GLN A 4 -1.84 -23.48 32.25
CA GLN A 4 -0.43 -23.46 32.76
C GLN A 4 0.19 -24.86 32.88
N GLY A 5 -0.06 -25.76 31.91
CA GLY A 5 0.48 -27.12 31.91
C GLY A 5 -0.23 -28.13 32.82
N GLN A 6 -1.33 -27.74 33.46
CA GLN A 6 -2.15 -28.61 34.28
C GLN A 6 -3.51 -28.85 33.63
N ARG A 7 -4.04 -30.08 33.74
CA ARG A 7 -5.41 -30.39 33.31
C ARG A 7 -6.42 -29.93 34.33
N VAL A 8 -7.34 -29.06 33.90
CA VAL A 8 -8.41 -28.50 34.72
C VAL A 8 -9.76 -29.01 34.22
N ASN A 9 -10.59 -29.46 35.12
CA ASN A 9 -11.98 -29.81 34.82
C ASN A 9 -12.84 -28.56 35.05
N VAL A 10 -13.54 -28.12 34.02
CA VAL A 10 -14.44 -26.94 34.07
C VAL A 10 -15.86 -27.44 33.98
N ASP A 11 -16.73 -26.92 34.88
CA ASP A 11 -18.17 -27.16 34.78
C ASP A 11 -18.76 -26.47 33.54
N ASN A 12 -19.70 -27.12 32.90
CA ASN A 12 -20.30 -26.62 31.65
C ASN A 12 -21.39 -25.57 31.90
N THR A 13 -21.54 -25.09 33.15
CA THR A 13 -22.54 -24.07 33.52
C THR A 13 -22.03 -22.67 33.15
N VAL A 14 -22.59 -22.09 32.09
CA VAL A 14 -22.24 -20.73 31.66
C VAL A 14 -22.89 -19.71 32.59
N ILE A 15 -22.08 -18.92 33.31
CA ILE A 15 -22.52 -17.86 34.19
C ILE A 15 -22.85 -16.59 33.42
N LEU A 16 -21.93 -16.19 32.50
CA LEU A 16 -22.05 -15.01 31.66
C LEU A 16 -21.44 -15.28 30.29
N GLN A 17 -22.00 -14.67 29.28
CA GLN A 17 -21.41 -14.60 27.94
C GLN A 17 -20.66 -13.27 27.72
N GLY A 18 -19.75 -13.24 26.78
CA GLY A 18 -18.92 -12.07 26.48
C GLY A 18 -19.71 -10.83 26.04
N ASP A 19 -20.90 -11.00 25.47
CA ASP A 19 -21.82 -9.93 25.07
C ASP A 19 -22.29 -9.04 26.22
N ARG A 20 -22.19 -9.53 27.48
CA ARG A 20 -22.50 -8.77 28.70
C ARG A 20 -21.35 -7.91 29.20
N ILE A 21 -20.20 -7.99 28.59
CA ILE A 21 -19.03 -7.20 28.93
C ILE A 21 -19.10 -5.86 28.18
N SER A 22 -19.16 -4.76 28.95
CA SER A 22 -19.21 -3.41 28.36
C SER A 22 -17.81 -2.80 28.11
N ASN A 23 -16.85 -3.12 28.99
CA ASN A 23 -15.47 -2.65 28.86
C ASN A 23 -14.49 -3.55 29.61
N VAL A 24 -13.26 -3.66 29.07
CA VAL A 24 -12.15 -4.35 29.72
C VAL A 24 -10.88 -3.54 29.53
N ARG A 25 -10.10 -3.40 30.59
CA ARG A 25 -8.81 -2.70 30.56
C ARG A 25 -7.79 -3.31 31.53
N SER A 26 -6.55 -3.32 31.16
CA SER A 26 -5.44 -3.52 32.07
C SER A 26 -5.18 -2.22 32.86
N ALA A 27 -4.92 -2.33 34.16
CA ALA A 27 -4.64 -1.21 35.06
C ALA A 27 -3.66 -1.65 36.16
N LEU A 28 -3.10 -0.70 36.89
CA LEU A 28 -2.36 -0.97 38.11
C LEU A 28 -3.30 -0.67 39.31
N ASP A 29 -3.19 -1.48 40.35
CA ASP A 29 -3.85 -1.21 41.60
C ASP A 29 -3.15 -0.11 42.41
N GLN A 30 -3.67 0.23 43.59
CA GLN A 30 -3.07 1.23 44.49
C GLN A 30 -1.66 0.89 45.02
N TYR A 31 -1.22 -0.36 44.85
CA TYR A 31 0.08 -0.86 45.24
C TYR A 31 1.01 -1.06 44.01
N GLY A 32 0.59 -0.65 42.83
CA GLY A 32 1.34 -0.82 41.60
C GLY A 32 1.30 -2.24 41.02
N GLN A 33 0.38 -3.11 41.50
CA GLN A 33 0.24 -4.47 40.98
C GLN A 33 -0.67 -4.50 39.76
N PRO A 34 -0.30 -5.25 38.69
CA PRO A 34 -1.12 -5.38 37.51
C PRO A 34 -2.46 -6.08 37.81
N GLN A 35 -3.54 -5.54 37.23
CA GLN A 35 -4.87 -6.11 37.31
C GLN A 35 -5.64 -5.89 36.01
N VAL A 36 -6.63 -6.73 35.75
CA VAL A 36 -7.59 -6.55 34.67
C VAL A 36 -8.93 -6.10 35.26
N VAL A 37 -9.39 -4.92 34.87
CA VAL A 37 -10.68 -4.36 35.29
C VAL A 37 -11.69 -4.71 34.20
N ILE A 38 -12.79 -5.35 34.63
CA ILE A 38 -13.89 -5.79 33.75
C ILE A 38 -15.16 -5.09 34.20
N ASN A 39 -15.84 -4.45 33.26
CA ASN A 39 -17.14 -3.81 33.45
C ASN A 39 -18.21 -4.58 32.69
N LEU A 40 -19.29 -4.91 33.40
CA LEU A 40 -20.46 -5.58 32.85
C LEU A 40 -21.60 -4.57 32.60
N ASP A 41 -22.53 -4.95 31.73
CA ASP A 41 -23.79 -4.24 31.58
C ASP A 41 -24.67 -4.40 32.87
N ALA A 42 -25.81 -3.72 32.94
CA ALA A 42 -26.66 -3.74 34.12
C ALA A 42 -27.23 -5.13 34.45
N GLN A 43 -27.57 -5.89 33.39
CA GLN A 43 -28.16 -7.24 33.57
C GLN A 43 -27.06 -8.25 33.94
N GLY A 44 -25.90 -8.20 33.23
CA GLY A 44 -24.75 -9.04 33.54
C GLY A 44 -24.26 -8.85 34.98
N GLY A 45 -24.17 -7.59 35.45
CA GLY A 45 -23.76 -7.27 36.81
C GLY A 45 -24.70 -7.84 37.88
N GLN A 46 -26.02 -7.80 37.63
CA GLN A 46 -27.00 -8.41 38.57
C GLN A 46 -26.92 -9.93 38.61
N GLN A 47 -26.84 -10.56 37.45
CA GLN A 47 -26.70 -12.02 37.32
C GLN A 47 -25.40 -12.50 37.97
N PHE A 48 -24.31 -11.81 37.69
CA PHE A 48 -22.99 -12.14 38.19
C PHE A 48 -22.88 -12.01 39.70
N ASN A 49 -23.49 -10.94 40.25
CA ASN A 49 -23.54 -10.75 41.71
C ASN A 49 -24.30 -11.88 42.43
N ARG A 50 -25.41 -12.33 41.88
CA ARG A 50 -26.21 -13.44 42.48
C ARG A 50 -25.37 -14.71 42.52
N VAL A 51 -24.79 -15.11 41.39
CA VAL A 51 -24.03 -16.36 41.27
C VAL A 51 -22.74 -16.32 42.10
N THR A 52 -21.99 -15.22 42.05
CA THR A 52 -20.72 -15.12 42.80
C THR A 52 -20.94 -15.07 44.31
N ARG A 53 -22.07 -14.49 44.80
CA ARG A 53 -22.42 -14.48 46.22
C ARG A 53 -22.62 -15.88 46.78
N GLU A 54 -23.23 -16.78 45.99
CA GLU A 54 -23.49 -18.16 46.37
C GLU A 54 -22.27 -19.07 46.23
N ASN A 55 -21.24 -18.61 45.51
CA ASN A 55 -20.05 -19.37 45.14
C ASN A 55 -18.74 -18.77 45.67
N ILE A 56 -18.78 -18.00 46.76
CA ILE A 56 -17.55 -17.46 47.37
C ILE A 56 -16.67 -18.61 47.85
N GLY A 57 -15.40 -18.58 47.48
CA GLY A 57 -14.39 -19.61 47.71
C GLY A 57 -14.26 -20.67 46.62
N ASN A 58 -15.21 -20.73 45.70
CA ASN A 58 -15.15 -21.59 44.53
C ASN A 58 -14.30 -20.97 43.41
N LEU A 59 -13.86 -21.82 42.47
CA LEU A 59 -13.14 -21.42 41.27
C LEU A 59 -14.11 -20.91 40.20
N MET A 60 -13.64 -19.92 39.46
CA MET A 60 -14.34 -19.34 38.30
C MET A 60 -13.39 -19.34 37.12
N ASP A 61 -13.89 -19.82 36.02
CA ASP A 61 -13.14 -20.00 34.78
C ASP A 61 -13.60 -19.05 33.69
N ILE A 62 -12.68 -18.52 32.94
CA ILE A 62 -12.95 -17.74 31.72
C ILE A 62 -12.47 -18.52 30.53
N LEU A 63 -13.40 -18.89 29.65
CA LEU A 63 -13.14 -19.60 28.40
C LEU A 63 -13.21 -18.64 27.22
N LEU A 64 -12.19 -18.62 26.41
CA LEU A 64 -12.22 -18.03 25.07
C LEU A 64 -12.70 -19.09 24.08
N ILE A 65 -13.74 -18.76 23.35
CA ILE A 65 -14.27 -19.59 22.26
C ILE A 65 -13.99 -18.88 20.96
N GLU A 66 -13.08 -19.41 20.17
CA GLU A 66 -12.72 -18.89 18.85
C GLU A 66 -13.30 -19.80 17.76
N THR A 67 -13.99 -19.18 16.81
CA THR A 67 -14.42 -19.89 15.60
C THR A 67 -13.27 -19.89 14.60
N ARG A 68 -12.72 -21.06 14.29
CA ARG A 68 -11.64 -21.21 13.32
C ARG A 68 -12.11 -22.00 12.11
N THR A 69 -11.58 -21.63 10.95
CA THR A 69 -11.83 -22.33 9.70
C THR A 69 -10.57 -23.09 9.31
N ARG A 70 -10.71 -24.38 9.00
CA ARG A 70 -9.64 -25.20 8.42
C ARG A 70 -10.07 -25.66 7.04
N THR A 71 -9.12 -25.72 6.13
CA THR A 71 -9.32 -26.34 4.83
C THR A 71 -9.13 -27.84 4.97
N VAL A 72 -10.17 -28.60 4.68
CA VAL A 72 -10.13 -30.06 4.63
C VAL A 72 -10.18 -30.47 3.17
N PHE A 73 -9.30 -31.37 2.79
CA PHE A 73 -9.30 -31.96 1.45
C PHE A 73 -10.13 -33.26 1.51
N GLU A 74 -11.31 -33.23 0.90
CA GLU A 74 -12.17 -34.41 0.77
C GLU A 74 -12.13 -34.93 -0.69
N GLU A 75 -12.14 -36.24 -0.84
CA GLU A 75 -12.23 -36.90 -2.15
C GLU A 75 -13.71 -36.98 -2.55
N ASP A 76 -14.07 -36.39 -3.68
CA ASP A 76 -15.44 -36.44 -4.23
C ASP A 76 -15.75 -37.86 -4.76
N ALA A 77 -17.02 -38.16 -4.99
CA ALA A 77 -17.48 -39.43 -5.52
C ALA A 77 -16.84 -39.81 -6.88
N ASP A 78 -16.27 -38.82 -7.57
CA ASP A 78 -15.56 -38.98 -8.86
C ASP A 78 -14.03 -39.10 -8.69
N GLY A 79 -13.51 -39.19 -7.44
CA GLY A 79 -12.07 -39.30 -7.16
C GLY A 79 -11.26 -37.99 -7.26
N ASN A 80 -11.92 -36.84 -7.34
CA ASN A 80 -11.25 -35.55 -7.34
C ASN A 80 -11.12 -34.99 -5.92
N VAL A 81 -9.96 -34.43 -5.58
CA VAL A 81 -9.75 -33.75 -4.31
C VAL A 81 -10.42 -32.36 -4.35
N VAL A 82 -11.46 -32.20 -3.55
CA VAL A 82 -12.18 -30.94 -3.41
C VAL A 82 -11.80 -30.26 -2.08
N GLU A 83 -11.45 -28.99 -2.13
CA GLU A 83 -11.22 -28.17 -0.94
C GLU A 83 -12.56 -27.81 -0.28
N ARG A 84 -12.75 -28.24 0.96
CA ARG A 84 -13.88 -27.87 1.79
C ARG A 84 -13.41 -27.08 3.01
N GLN A 85 -14.00 -25.94 3.25
CA GLN A 85 -13.78 -25.18 4.47
C GLN A 85 -14.70 -25.70 5.58
N GLU A 86 -14.09 -26.24 6.63
CA GLU A 86 -14.80 -26.69 7.83
C GLU A 86 -14.54 -25.69 8.96
N THR A 87 -15.63 -25.19 9.54
CA THR A 87 -15.58 -24.28 10.67
C THR A 87 -15.70 -25.06 11.97
N TYR A 88 -14.78 -24.87 12.90
CA TYR A 88 -14.79 -25.51 14.21
C TYR A 88 -14.56 -24.50 15.32
N GLU A 89 -15.06 -24.78 16.52
CA GLU A 89 -14.82 -23.98 17.71
C GLU A 89 -13.59 -24.49 18.47
N GLU A 90 -12.61 -23.62 18.63
CA GLU A 90 -11.48 -23.83 19.53
C GLU A 90 -11.80 -23.19 20.88
N ARG A 91 -11.79 -23.98 21.93
CA ARG A 91 -12.09 -23.53 23.30
C ARG A 91 -10.81 -23.54 24.13
N ARG A 92 -10.40 -22.39 24.61
CA ARG A 92 -9.19 -22.23 25.44
C ARG A 92 -9.52 -21.58 26.78
N LEU A 93 -9.04 -22.18 27.86
CA LEU A 93 -9.12 -21.62 29.20
C LEU A 93 -8.09 -20.47 29.33
N ILE A 94 -8.54 -19.24 29.57
CA ILE A 94 -7.69 -18.05 29.65
C ILE A 94 -7.50 -17.53 31.06
N SER A 95 -8.39 -17.89 32.00
CA SER A 95 -8.27 -17.53 33.42
C SER A 95 -8.93 -18.58 34.30
N HIS A 96 -8.28 -18.86 35.42
CA HIS A 96 -8.75 -19.79 36.48
C HIS A 96 -8.51 -19.12 37.82
N ALA A 97 -9.52 -18.50 38.37
CA ALA A 97 -9.42 -17.63 39.55
C ALA A 97 -10.44 -17.99 40.64
N VAL A 98 -10.08 -17.75 41.91
CA VAL A 98 -10.99 -17.95 43.06
C VAL A 98 -11.88 -16.74 43.27
N ILE A 99 -13.17 -16.96 43.45
CA ILE A 99 -14.15 -15.94 43.83
C ILE A 99 -13.92 -15.54 45.29
N ARG A 100 -13.38 -14.35 45.55
CA ARG A 100 -13.05 -13.89 46.91
C ARG A 100 -14.18 -13.12 47.56
N ALA A 101 -15.11 -12.56 46.80
CA ALA A 101 -16.25 -11.80 47.25
C ALA A 101 -17.38 -11.83 46.22
N ALA A 102 -18.59 -11.40 46.60
CA ALA A 102 -19.67 -11.17 45.68
C ALA A 102 -19.27 -10.05 44.71
N LEU A 103 -19.19 -10.35 43.41
CA LEU A 103 -18.75 -9.45 42.36
C LEU A 103 -19.95 -8.68 41.78
N GLY A 104 -19.76 -7.43 41.41
CA GLY A 104 -20.80 -6.55 40.88
C GLY A 104 -20.64 -6.26 39.38
N ARG A 105 -21.06 -5.05 38.99
CA ARG A 105 -20.89 -4.57 37.59
C ARG A 105 -19.44 -4.33 37.22
N GLU A 106 -18.62 -3.99 38.20
CA GLU A 106 -17.17 -3.85 38.03
C GLU A 106 -16.46 -4.84 38.94
N PHE A 107 -15.53 -5.57 38.43
CA PHE A 107 -14.68 -6.47 39.17
C PHE A 107 -13.28 -6.54 38.56
N VAL A 108 -12.33 -7.06 39.33
CA VAL A 108 -10.94 -7.13 38.94
C VAL A 108 -10.39 -8.54 39.05
N ILE A 109 -9.51 -8.89 38.14
CA ILE A 109 -8.67 -10.08 38.20
C ILE A 109 -7.26 -9.62 38.58
N THR A 110 -6.75 -10.14 39.69
CA THR A 110 -5.46 -9.80 40.27
C THR A 110 -4.51 -11.01 40.28
N GLY A 111 -3.25 -10.78 40.61
CA GLY A 111 -2.25 -11.85 40.68
C GLY A 111 -1.64 -12.20 39.34
N LEU A 112 -1.67 -11.27 38.37
CA LEU A 112 -1.13 -11.38 37.05
C LEU A 112 0.16 -10.57 36.92
N SER A 113 1.07 -10.99 36.05
CA SER A 113 2.15 -10.15 35.57
C SER A 113 1.60 -9.05 34.65
N GLN A 114 2.39 -7.99 34.38
CA GLN A 114 1.94 -6.91 33.48
C GLN A 114 1.64 -7.42 32.06
N GLN A 115 2.41 -8.37 31.60
CA GLN A 115 2.18 -8.95 30.28
C GLN A 115 0.92 -9.78 30.24
N GLU A 116 0.70 -10.67 31.23
CA GLU A 116 -0.53 -11.47 31.36
C GLU A 116 -1.77 -10.59 31.48
N ALA A 117 -1.72 -9.48 32.24
CA ALA A 117 -2.84 -8.56 32.36
C ALA A 117 -3.18 -7.87 31.04
N ASN A 118 -2.18 -7.49 30.25
CA ASN A 118 -2.36 -6.90 28.92
C ASN A 118 -2.97 -7.92 27.95
N ASP A 119 -2.40 -9.12 27.90
CA ASP A 119 -2.85 -10.20 27.02
C ASP A 119 -4.29 -10.64 27.38
N LEU A 120 -4.57 -10.83 28.67
CA LEU A 120 -5.91 -11.19 29.16
C LEU A 120 -6.94 -10.10 28.83
N SER A 121 -6.60 -8.83 29.03
CA SER A 121 -7.50 -7.72 28.70
C SER A 121 -7.82 -7.66 27.19
N LEU A 122 -6.85 -7.95 26.34
CA LEU A 122 -7.02 -8.00 24.90
C LEU A 122 -7.91 -9.19 24.47
N LEU A 123 -7.65 -10.37 25.03
CA LEU A 123 -8.41 -11.60 24.75
C LEU A 123 -9.89 -11.47 25.19
N ILE A 124 -10.14 -10.95 26.40
CA ILE A 124 -11.52 -10.74 26.86
C ILE A 124 -12.23 -9.69 26.02
N ARG A 125 -11.54 -8.61 25.63
CA ARG A 125 -12.11 -7.58 24.77
C ARG A 125 -12.47 -8.13 23.39
N SER A 126 -11.67 -9.00 22.81
CA SER A 126 -11.97 -9.65 21.52
C SER A 126 -13.17 -10.58 21.61
N GLY A 127 -13.34 -11.31 22.73
CA GLY A 127 -14.47 -12.19 22.99
C GLY A 127 -15.77 -11.47 23.40
N ALA A 128 -15.71 -10.16 23.73
CA ALA A 128 -16.88 -9.33 24.04
C ALA A 128 -17.60 -8.80 22.79
N LEU A 129 -17.14 -9.11 21.58
CA LEU A 129 -17.79 -8.71 20.35
C LEU A 129 -19.11 -9.46 20.15
N ALA A 130 -20.17 -8.70 19.85
CA ALA A 130 -21.52 -9.23 19.70
C ALA A 130 -21.73 -10.14 18.47
N ALA A 131 -20.77 -10.16 17.53
CA ALA A 131 -20.82 -11.00 16.35
C ALA A 131 -19.51 -11.79 16.19
N PRO A 132 -19.59 -13.08 15.80
CA PRO A 132 -18.39 -13.85 15.50
C PRO A 132 -17.67 -13.24 14.30
N MET A 133 -16.36 -12.98 14.44
CA MET A 133 -15.51 -12.54 13.36
C MET A 133 -14.71 -13.72 12.83
N TYR A 134 -14.71 -13.89 11.51
CA TYR A 134 -13.86 -14.85 10.81
C TYR A 134 -13.13 -14.14 9.66
N PHE A 135 -11.93 -14.62 9.38
CA PHE A 135 -11.17 -14.11 8.26
C PHE A 135 -11.84 -14.57 6.96
N ILE A 136 -12.31 -13.61 6.15
CA ILE A 136 -12.89 -13.90 4.83
C ILE A 136 -11.77 -14.16 3.82
N GLU A 137 -10.68 -13.41 3.93
CA GLU A 137 -9.52 -13.53 3.07
C GLU A 137 -8.27 -13.21 3.88
N GLU A 138 -7.30 -14.13 3.87
CA GLU A 138 -5.97 -13.92 4.41
C GLU A 138 -4.95 -14.05 3.27
N ARG A 139 -4.28 -12.95 2.93
CA ARG A 139 -3.17 -12.94 1.96
C ARG A 139 -1.87 -12.73 2.68
N THR A 140 -1.17 -13.81 2.93
CA THR A 140 0.20 -13.75 3.45
C THR A 140 1.19 -13.71 2.29
N VAL A 141 1.74 -12.53 2.00
CA VAL A 141 2.84 -12.39 1.03
C VAL A 141 4.16 -12.56 1.78
N GLY A 142 4.82 -13.69 1.54
CA GLY A 142 6.12 -13.95 2.15
C GLY A 142 7.20 -12.98 1.63
N PRO A 143 8.24 -12.65 2.45
CA PRO A 143 9.33 -11.78 2.04
C PRO A 143 10.05 -12.23 0.75
N SER A 144 10.11 -13.53 0.50
CA SER A 144 10.72 -14.13 -0.69
C SER A 144 9.99 -13.77 -1.98
N LEU A 145 8.65 -13.81 -1.99
CA LEU A 145 7.84 -13.41 -3.14
C LEU A 145 7.97 -11.92 -3.44
N GLY A 146 8.09 -11.10 -2.39
CA GLY A 146 8.35 -9.67 -2.53
C GLY A 146 9.71 -9.39 -3.18
N ALA A 147 10.77 -10.08 -2.74
CA ALA A 147 12.12 -9.92 -3.29
C ALA A 147 12.20 -10.36 -4.76
N GLU A 148 11.60 -11.49 -5.11
CA GLU A 148 11.59 -11.99 -6.50
C GLU A 148 10.82 -11.05 -7.44
N ASN A 149 9.67 -10.55 -7.02
CA ASN A 149 8.89 -9.59 -7.81
C ASN A 149 9.64 -8.26 -8.02
N ILE A 150 10.36 -7.78 -7.00
CA ILE A 150 11.20 -6.58 -7.11
C ILE A 150 12.36 -6.82 -8.08
N GLU A 151 13.01 -7.96 -8.02
CA GLU A 151 14.12 -8.29 -8.91
C GLU A 151 13.65 -8.40 -10.37
N GLN A 152 12.58 -9.13 -10.64
CA GLN A 152 11.99 -9.25 -11.98
C GLN A 152 11.51 -7.89 -12.49
N GLY A 153 10.81 -7.12 -11.65
CA GLY A 153 10.33 -5.78 -11.96
C GLY A 153 11.46 -4.81 -12.29
N SER A 154 12.53 -4.80 -11.49
CA SER A 154 13.70 -3.93 -11.73
C SER A 154 14.46 -4.28 -13.02
N ARG A 155 14.60 -5.57 -13.34
CA ARG A 155 15.18 -6.01 -14.62
C ARG A 155 14.35 -5.55 -15.82
N ALA A 156 13.02 -5.69 -15.74
CA ALA A 156 12.12 -5.24 -16.81
C ALA A 156 12.19 -3.72 -17.00
N VAL A 157 12.18 -2.94 -15.89
CA VAL A 157 12.36 -1.48 -15.94
C VAL A 157 13.67 -1.10 -16.59
N MET A 158 14.78 -1.73 -16.18
CA MET A 158 16.12 -1.43 -16.73
C MET A 158 16.20 -1.74 -18.23
N LEU A 159 15.65 -2.88 -18.65
CA LEU A 159 15.63 -3.25 -20.08
C LEU A 159 14.80 -2.25 -20.89
N GLY A 160 13.58 -1.93 -20.44
CA GLY A 160 12.71 -0.95 -21.10
C GLY A 160 13.36 0.43 -21.19
N TYR A 161 14.01 0.86 -20.11
CA TYR A 161 14.71 2.13 -20.04
C TYR A 161 15.86 2.19 -21.05
N LEU A 162 16.71 1.14 -21.12
CA LEU A 162 17.81 1.06 -22.09
C LEU A 162 17.32 1.05 -23.55
N LEU A 163 16.22 0.36 -23.83
CA LEU A 163 15.61 0.36 -25.16
C LEU A 163 15.14 1.76 -25.55
N VAL A 164 14.48 2.47 -24.64
CA VAL A 164 14.02 3.85 -24.86
C VAL A 164 15.21 4.80 -25.10
N LEU A 165 16.24 4.74 -24.25
CA LEU A 165 17.45 5.57 -24.42
C LEU A 165 18.12 5.32 -25.79
N SER A 166 18.23 4.05 -26.17
CA SER A 166 18.82 3.66 -27.45
C SER A 166 18.00 4.17 -28.66
N PHE A 167 16.66 4.00 -28.57
CA PHE A 167 15.75 4.50 -29.61
C PHE A 167 15.84 6.02 -29.74
N MET A 168 15.80 6.77 -28.64
CA MET A 168 15.88 8.23 -28.67
C MET A 168 17.19 8.71 -29.25
N LEU A 169 18.33 8.09 -28.91
CA LEU A 169 19.64 8.43 -29.44
C LEU A 169 19.74 8.12 -30.92
N TYR A 170 19.27 6.95 -31.36
CA TYR A 170 19.29 6.54 -32.75
C TYR A 170 18.40 7.42 -33.65
N TYR A 171 17.16 7.66 -33.21
CA TYR A 171 16.16 8.34 -34.02
C TYR A 171 16.30 9.87 -34.00
N TYR A 172 16.49 10.48 -32.81
CA TYR A 172 16.55 11.94 -32.64
C TYR A 172 17.98 12.50 -32.56
N ARG A 173 18.99 11.64 -32.52
CA ARG A 173 20.42 12.02 -32.52
C ARG A 173 20.74 12.97 -31.35
N LEU A 174 21.21 14.23 -31.65
CA LEU A 174 21.59 15.20 -30.62
C LEU A 174 20.40 15.66 -29.74
N PHE A 175 19.23 15.81 -30.33
CA PHE A 175 18.01 16.05 -29.53
C PHE A 175 17.65 14.85 -28.68
N GLY A 176 17.88 13.61 -29.17
CA GLY A 176 17.74 12.38 -28.39
C GLY A 176 18.69 12.33 -27.18
N LEU A 177 19.93 12.85 -27.36
CA LEU A 177 20.87 12.97 -26.25
C LEU A 177 20.34 13.94 -25.17
N ALA A 178 19.80 15.10 -25.58
CA ALA A 178 19.21 16.04 -24.66
C ALA A 178 18.00 15.44 -23.89
N ALA A 179 17.13 14.71 -24.60
CA ALA A 179 16.00 14.00 -23.99
C ALA A 179 16.46 12.89 -23.03
N ASN A 180 17.51 12.15 -23.37
CA ASN A 180 18.05 11.11 -22.51
C ASN A 180 18.61 11.68 -21.19
N ILE A 181 19.34 12.80 -21.25
CA ILE A 181 19.81 13.48 -20.03
C ILE A 181 18.62 13.94 -19.19
N ALA A 182 17.62 14.55 -19.82
CA ALA A 182 16.41 14.98 -19.14
C ALA A 182 15.64 13.79 -18.53
N LEU A 183 15.61 12.65 -19.20
CA LEU A 183 14.98 11.43 -18.70
C LEU A 183 15.72 10.85 -17.46
N VAL A 184 17.06 10.87 -17.46
CA VAL A 184 17.85 10.50 -16.28
C VAL A 184 17.51 11.41 -15.10
N ILE A 185 17.49 12.73 -15.33
CA ILE A 185 17.14 13.72 -14.31
C ILE A 185 15.71 13.48 -13.80
N ASN A 186 14.77 13.16 -14.70
CA ASN A 186 13.40 12.83 -14.34
C ASN A 186 13.32 11.65 -13.36
N VAL A 187 14.02 10.56 -13.66
CA VAL A 187 14.03 9.37 -12.78
C VAL A 187 14.64 9.71 -11.42
N VAL A 188 15.74 10.47 -11.38
CA VAL A 188 16.35 10.92 -10.14
C VAL A 188 15.39 11.80 -9.34
N LEU A 189 14.70 12.75 -9.97
CA LEU A 189 13.70 13.60 -9.31
C LEU A 189 12.54 12.78 -8.76
N LEU A 190 12.00 11.85 -9.55
CA LEU A 190 10.91 10.98 -9.14
C LEU A 190 11.30 10.17 -7.90
N VAL A 191 12.44 9.48 -7.92
CA VAL A 191 12.92 8.69 -6.78
C VAL A 191 13.17 9.58 -5.55
N SER A 192 13.76 10.76 -5.76
CA SER A 192 14.03 11.71 -4.69
C SER A 192 12.74 12.19 -4.02
N ILE A 193 11.73 12.58 -4.79
CA ILE A 193 10.43 13.04 -4.25
C ILE A 193 9.72 11.88 -3.54
N MET A 194 9.69 10.68 -4.14
CA MET A 194 9.12 9.49 -3.49
C MET A 194 9.80 9.17 -2.16
N SER A 195 11.11 9.36 -2.07
CA SER A 195 11.88 9.17 -0.83
C SER A 195 11.53 10.22 0.22
N ILE A 196 11.43 11.50 -0.17
CA ILE A 196 11.11 12.60 0.76
C ILE A 196 9.72 12.43 1.37
N ILE A 197 8.72 12.02 0.59
CA ILE A 197 7.36 11.78 1.09
C ILE A 197 7.21 10.41 1.78
N SER A 198 8.31 9.65 1.91
CA SER A 198 8.31 8.29 2.50
C SER A 198 7.25 7.37 1.90
N ALA A 199 7.01 7.49 0.59
CA ALA A 199 6.03 6.68 -0.10
C ALA A 199 6.51 5.23 -0.21
N THR A 200 5.65 4.28 0.18
CA THR A 200 5.95 2.86 0.04
C THR A 200 5.89 2.45 -1.43
N LEU A 201 7.00 1.89 -1.93
CA LEU A 201 7.05 1.36 -3.28
C LEU A 201 6.34 0.00 -3.32
N THR A 202 5.15 -0.01 -3.89
CA THR A 202 4.37 -1.23 -4.13
C THR A 202 4.66 -1.79 -5.53
N LEU A 203 4.33 -3.07 -5.79
CA LEU A 203 4.50 -3.65 -7.13
C LEU A 203 3.76 -2.84 -8.23
N PRO A 204 2.48 -2.45 -8.06
CA PRO A 204 1.83 -1.51 -8.98
C PRO A 204 2.53 -0.14 -9.06
N GLY A 205 3.16 0.32 -7.97
CA GLY A 205 3.96 1.56 -7.98
C GLY A 205 5.17 1.45 -8.91
N ILE A 206 5.85 0.29 -8.98
CA ILE A 206 6.92 0.03 -9.94
C ILE A 206 6.40 0.14 -11.38
N PHE A 207 5.22 -0.42 -11.67
CA PHE A 207 4.58 -0.26 -12.98
C PHE A 207 4.24 1.21 -13.28
N GLY A 208 3.88 1.99 -12.26
CA GLY A 208 3.71 3.44 -12.37
C GLY A 208 4.99 4.15 -12.81
N ILE A 209 6.16 3.75 -12.30
CA ILE A 209 7.46 4.29 -12.74
C ILE A 209 7.69 4.01 -14.23
N VAL A 210 7.47 2.77 -14.68
CA VAL A 210 7.62 2.40 -16.08
C VAL A 210 6.72 3.23 -16.99
N LEU A 211 5.45 3.37 -16.59
CA LEU A 211 4.46 4.16 -17.31
C LEU A 211 4.89 5.64 -17.42
N THR A 212 5.36 6.23 -16.32
CA THR A 212 5.79 7.64 -16.31
C THR A 212 7.06 7.87 -17.14
N ILE A 213 7.97 6.91 -17.21
CA ILE A 213 9.12 6.96 -18.12
C ILE A 213 8.64 7.02 -19.58
N GLY A 214 7.67 6.18 -19.95
CA GLY A 214 7.07 6.22 -21.29
C GLY A 214 6.43 7.57 -21.60
N MET A 215 5.64 8.14 -20.70
CA MET A 215 5.02 9.46 -20.87
C MET A 215 6.04 10.60 -20.93
N ALA A 216 7.15 10.50 -20.20
CA ALA A 216 8.23 11.50 -20.26
C ALA A 216 8.91 11.53 -21.63
N VAL A 217 9.08 10.36 -22.26
CA VAL A 217 9.60 10.25 -23.62
C VAL A 217 8.62 10.82 -24.62
N ASP A 218 7.34 10.52 -24.50
CA ASP A 218 6.28 10.99 -25.38
C ASP A 218 6.22 12.53 -25.43
N ALA A 219 6.34 13.18 -24.28
CA ALA A 219 6.42 14.64 -24.20
C ALA A 219 7.61 15.22 -25.02
N ASN A 220 8.78 14.58 -24.93
CA ASN A 220 9.96 14.99 -25.72
C ASN A 220 9.75 14.73 -27.22
N VAL A 221 9.16 13.60 -27.59
CA VAL A 221 8.81 13.25 -28.97
C VAL A 221 7.86 14.32 -29.56
N LEU A 222 6.84 14.72 -28.80
CA LEU A 222 5.89 15.74 -29.22
C LEU A 222 6.60 17.09 -29.45
N ILE A 223 7.46 17.53 -28.53
CA ILE A 223 8.25 18.75 -28.68
C ILE A 223 9.10 18.70 -29.97
N PHE A 224 9.82 17.59 -30.17
CA PHE A 224 10.70 17.44 -31.35
C PHE A 224 9.91 17.40 -32.64
N THR A 225 8.73 16.81 -32.63
CA THR A 225 7.83 16.82 -33.80
C THR A 225 7.37 18.24 -34.12
N ARG A 226 6.97 19.03 -33.13
CA ARG A 226 6.60 20.45 -33.31
C ARG A 226 7.77 21.28 -33.82
N ILE A 227 8.98 21.08 -33.29
CA ILE A 227 10.18 21.76 -33.81
C ILE A 227 10.38 21.45 -35.29
N ARG A 228 10.20 20.19 -35.71
CA ARG A 228 10.30 19.80 -37.13
C ARG A 228 9.25 20.49 -38.00
N GLU A 229 8.02 20.54 -37.55
CA GLU A 229 6.92 21.22 -38.23
C GLU A 229 7.26 22.71 -38.46
N GLU A 230 7.83 23.37 -37.44
CA GLU A 230 8.24 24.78 -37.57
C GLU A 230 9.40 25.00 -38.53
N ILE A 231 10.34 24.06 -38.60
CA ILE A 231 11.43 24.12 -39.61
C ILE A 231 10.86 23.98 -41.01
N VAL A 232 9.94 23.01 -41.23
CA VAL A 232 9.29 22.83 -42.53
C VAL A 232 8.46 24.04 -42.93
N SER A 233 7.88 24.77 -41.95
CA SER A 233 7.18 26.05 -42.17
C SER A 233 8.10 27.22 -42.50
N GLY A 234 9.43 27.01 -42.57
CA GLY A 234 10.41 28.03 -42.98
C GLY A 234 10.98 28.89 -41.85
N LEU A 235 10.75 28.54 -40.56
CA LEU A 235 11.39 29.25 -39.48
C LEU A 235 12.88 28.93 -39.39
N SER A 236 13.65 29.92 -38.93
CA SER A 236 15.04 29.70 -38.59
C SER A 236 15.20 28.66 -37.48
N PRO A 237 16.32 27.89 -37.44
CA PRO A 237 16.49 26.82 -36.44
C PRO A 237 16.25 27.25 -34.99
N GLN A 238 16.75 28.43 -34.62
CA GLN A 238 16.55 28.96 -33.24
C GLN A 238 15.09 29.32 -32.96
N ASN A 239 14.42 29.96 -33.94
CA ASN A 239 13.00 30.31 -33.79
C ASN A 239 12.10 29.06 -33.80
N ALA A 240 12.44 28.05 -34.59
CA ALA A 240 11.74 26.77 -34.63
C ALA A 240 11.84 26.01 -33.31
N ILE A 241 12.99 26.05 -32.63
CA ILE A 241 13.16 25.49 -31.30
C ILE A 241 12.18 26.19 -30.33
N SER A 242 12.22 27.53 -30.25
CA SER A 242 11.36 28.27 -29.31
C SER A 242 9.87 28.03 -29.62
N ALA A 243 9.47 28.19 -30.88
CA ALA A 243 8.09 27.98 -31.30
C ALA A 243 7.58 26.55 -31.05
N GLY A 244 8.43 25.55 -31.29
CA GLY A 244 8.11 24.15 -31.07
C GLY A 244 7.87 23.81 -29.60
N PHE A 245 8.70 24.33 -28.69
CA PHE A 245 8.46 24.21 -27.24
C PHE A 245 7.17 24.89 -26.81
N ASP A 246 6.93 26.12 -27.27
CA ASP A 246 5.76 26.92 -26.87
C ASP A 246 4.45 26.31 -27.40
N ARG A 247 4.44 25.75 -28.61
CA ARG A 247 3.26 25.05 -29.15
C ARG A 247 3.05 23.67 -28.53
N ALA A 248 4.10 22.94 -28.19
CA ALA A 248 3.96 21.65 -27.52
C ALA A 248 3.47 21.78 -26.08
N PHE A 249 3.75 22.91 -25.42
CA PHE A 249 3.45 23.14 -24.00
C PHE A 249 1.96 22.89 -23.66
N SER A 250 1.03 23.53 -24.37
CA SER A 250 -0.40 23.39 -24.10
C SER A 250 -0.86 21.93 -24.25
N THR A 251 -0.43 21.27 -25.33
CA THR A 251 -0.80 19.87 -25.59
C THR A 251 -0.26 18.93 -24.52
N ILE A 252 0.99 19.15 -24.07
CA ILE A 252 1.59 18.34 -22.99
C ILE A 252 0.85 18.57 -21.67
N VAL A 253 0.52 19.81 -21.32
CA VAL A 253 -0.22 20.13 -20.10
C VAL A 253 -1.60 19.49 -20.13
N ASP A 254 -2.35 19.65 -21.21
CA ASP A 254 -3.71 19.11 -21.32
C ASP A 254 -3.76 17.59 -21.20
N ALA A 255 -2.86 16.89 -21.92
CA ALA A 255 -2.77 15.44 -21.86
C ALA A 255 -2.39 14.92 -20.46
N ASN A 256 -1.42 15.57 -19.82
CA ASN A 256 -0.95 15.16 -18.49
C ASN A 256 -1.93 15.57 -17.37
N LEU A 257 -2.65 16.69 -17.51
CA LEU A 257 -3.68 17.10 -16.55
C LEU A 257 -4.80 16.07 -16.46
N THR A 258 -5.26 15.53 -17.59
CA THR A 258 -6.28 14.49 -17.61
C THR A 258 -5.82 13.25 -16.84
N THR A 259 -4.60 12.78 -17.10
CA THR A 259 -4.02 11.61 -16.40
C THR A 259 -3.79 11.89 -14.93
N PHE A 260 -3.38 13.11 -14.58
CA PHE A 260 -3.20 13.54 -13.19
C PHE A 260 -4.52 13.53 -12.41
N LEU A 261 -5.62 13.99 -13.01
CA LEU A 261 -6.95 13.95 -12.39
C LEU A 261 -7.41 12.51 -12.14
N VAL A 262 -7.17 11.59 -13.11
CA VAL A 262 -7.45 10.16 -12.91
C VAL A 262 -6.62 9.60 -11.76
N ALA A 263 -5.33 9.93 -11.69
CA ALA A 263 -4.46 9.50 -10.59
C ALA A 263 -4.92 10.04 -9.23
N MET A 264 -5.43 11.28 -9.17
CA MET A 264 -6.01 11.88 -7.96
C MET A 264 -7.26 11.13 -7.49
N VAL A 265 -8.15 10.73 -8.41
CA VAL A 265 -9.31 9.90 -8.09
C VAL A 265 -8.87 8.53 -7.56
N LEU A 266 -7.90 7.89 -8.21
CA LEU A 266 -7.35 6.60 -7.76
C LEU A 266 -6.70 6.73 -6.37
N PHE A 267 -6.06 7.84 -6.06
CA PHE A 267 -5.50 8.10 -4.73
C PHE A 267 -6.60 8.25 -3.66
N SER A 268 -7.71 8.89 -4.01
CA SER A 268 -8.80 9.17 -3.07
C SER A 268 -9.64 7.94 -2.76
N VAL A 269 -9.92 7.10 -3.77
CA VAL A 269 -10.80 5.92 -3.66
C VAL A 269 -9.99 4.63 -3.45
N GLY A 270 -8.75 4.60 -3.94
CA GLY A 270 -7.89 3.42 -3.90
C GLY A 270 -7.43 3.03 -2.50
N THR A 271 -7.18 1.75 -2.29
CA THR A 271 -6.65 1.18 -1.06
C THR A 271 -5.32 0.46 -1.33
N GLY A 272 -4.46 0.38 -0.32
CA GLY A 272 -3.22 -0.39 -0.35
C GLY A 272 -2.38 -0.18 -1.64
N PRO A 273 -2.18 -1.22 -2.44
CA PRO A 273 -1.31 -1.17 -3.63
C PRO A 273 -1.76 -0.16 -4.71
N VAL A 274 -3.09 0.05 -4.87
CA VAL A 274 -3.64 1.01 -5.85
C VAL A 274 -3.29 2.44 -5.47
N LYS A 275 -3.32 2.75 -4.17
CA LYS A 275 -2.92 4.06 -3.66
C LYS A 275 -1.44 4.34 -3.91
N GLY A 276 -0.58 3.32 -3.74
CA GLY A 276 0.84 3.42 -4.06
C GLY A 276 1.10 3.71 -5.55
N PHE A 277 0.39 3.02 -6.45
CA PHE A 277 0.42 3.32 -7.89
C PHE A 277 0.00 4.76 -8.19
N ALA A 278 -1.10 5.23 -7.61
CA ALA A 278 -1.62 6.57 -7.84
C ALA A 278 -0.62 7.67 -7.40
N VAL A 279 0.03 7.50 -6.24
CA VAL A 279 1.08 8.42 -5.77
C VAL A 279 2.26 8.46 -6.74
N THR A 280 2.76 7.30 -7.15
CA THR A 280 3.88 7.22 -8.10
C THR A 280 3.52 7.88 -9.43
N LEU A 281 2.29 7.66 -9.92
CA LEU A 281 1.82 8.25 -11.17
C LEU A 281 1.70 9.78 -11.07
N MET A 282 1.13 10.32 -10.00
CA MET A 282 1.04 11.79 -9.80
C MET A 282 2.42 12.44 -9.74
N VAL A 283 3.33 11.90 -8.92
CA VAL A 283 4.70 12.41 -8.82
C VAL A 283 5.41 12.31 -10.17
N GLY A 284 5.26 11.17 -10.84
CA GLY A 284 5.88 10.93 -12.15
C GLY A 284 5.40 11.89 -13.23
N ILE A 285 4.11 12.21 -13.29
CA ILE A 285 3.56 13.22 -14.21
C ILE A 285 4.18 14.59 -13.93
N MET A 286 4.25 15.02 -12.67
CA MET A 286 4.82 16.32 -12.32
C MET A 286 6.30 16.42 -12.70
N THR A 287 7.09 15.38 -12.38
CA THR A 287 8.52 15.34 -12.69
C THR A 287 8.78 15.22 -14.18
N SER A 288 7.97 14.46 -14.93
CA SER A 288 8.10 14.31 -16.38
C SER A 288 7.79 15.60 -17.12
N MET A 289 6.73 16.30 -16.74
CA MET A 289 6.40 17.63 -17.31
C MET A 289 7.53 18.63 -17.04
N PHE A 290 8.01 18.71 -15.80
CA PHE A 290 9.13 19.58 -15.46
C PHE A 290 10.38 19.25 -16.30
N SER A 291 10.72 17.97 -16.38
CA SER A 291 11.91 17.50 -17.11
C SER A 291 11.80 17.75 -18.62
N ALA A 292 10.67 17.42 -19.25
CA ALA A 292 10.48 17.62 -20.68
C ALA A 292 10.43 19.11 -21.06
N ILE A 293 9.73 19.93 -20.29
CA ILE A 293 9.50 21.33 -20.63
C ILE A 293 10.70 22.21 -20.24
N MET A 294 11.23 22.05 -19.02
CA MET A 294 12.29 22.93 -18.51
C MET A 294 13.69 22.36 -18.75
N VAL A 295 13.94 21.10 -18.35
CA VAL A 295 15.28 20.52 -18.43
C VAL A 295 15.69 20.29 -19.90
N THR A 296 14.81 19.69 -20.72
CA THR A 296 15.10 19.48 -22.13
C THR A 296 15.30 20.82 -22.87
N ARG A 297 14.42 21.81 -22.60
CA ARG A 297 14.57 23.16 -23.19
C ARG A 297 15.90 23.80 -22.80
N PHE A 298 16.30 23.70 -21.53
CA PHE A 298 17.58 24.22 -21.06
C PHE A 298 18.76 23.56 -21.78
N ILE A 299 18.78 22.22 -21.88
CA ILE A 299 19.87 21.50 -22.55
C ILE A 299 19.92 21.83 -24.04
N VAL A 300 18.76 21.84 -24.71
CA VAL A 300 18.70 22.20 -26.16
C VAL A 300 19.17 23.64 -26.35
N ASN A 301 18.78 24.59 -25.52
CA ASN A 301 19.25 25.96 -25.58
C ASN A 301 20.76 26.07 -25.30
N LEU A 302 21.31 25.29 -24.40
CA LEU A 302 22.75 25.22 -24.15
C LEU A 302 23.53 24.70 -25.38
N MET A 303 22.97 23.74 -26.11
CA MET A 303 23.59 23.13 -27.28
C MET A 303 23.51 24.05 -28.52
N TYR A 304 22.43 24.79 -28.70
CA TYR A 304 22.10 25.51 -29.91
C TYR A 304 21.95 27.03 -29.75
N GLY A 305 21.71 27.55 -28.52
CA GLY A 305 21.36 28.94 -28.28
C GLY A 305 22.49 29.97 -28.49
N GLY A 306 23.75 29.55 -28.44
CA GLY A 306 24.91 30.44 -28.61
C GLY A 306 25.59 30.35 -29.98
N ARG A 307 25.08 29.57 -30.92
CA ARG A 307 25.73 29.33 -32.23
C ARG A 307 24.75 29.57 -33.37
N LYS A 308 25.20 30.21 -34.45
CA LYS A 308 24.46 30.21 -35.71
C LYS A 308 24.57 28.81 -36.31
N VAL A 309 23.49 28.06 -36.26
CA VAL A 309 23.39 26.70 -36.74
C VAL A 309 22.48 26.70 -37.97
N ASP A 310 23.00 26.29 -39.11
CA ASP A 310 22.24 26.23 -40.36
C ASP A 310 21.30 25.01 -40.40
N LYS A 311 21.63 23.92 -39.67
CA LYS A 311 20.85 22.68 -39.65
C LYS A 311 20.78 22.06 -38.24
N LEU A 312 19.59 21.60 -37.84
CA LEU A 312 19.36 20.90 -36.56
C LEU A 312 19.53 19.38 -36.76
N SER A 313 20.24 18.74 -35.84
CA SER A 313 20.38 17.27 -35.81
C SER A 313 19.20 16.62 -35.02
N ILE A 314 18.00 16.64 -35.64
CA ILE A 314 16.73 16.21 -34.99
C ILE A 314 16.14 14.91 -35.59
N GLY A 315 16.89 14.22 -36.48
CA GLY A 315 16.53 12.91 -37.03
C GLY A 315 16.26 12.88 -38.55
N PRO A 316 15.93 11.71 -39.13
CA PRO A 316 15.96 11.47 -40.57
C PRO A 316 14.85 12.16 -41.37
N PHE A 317 13.74 12.59 -40.78
CA PHE A 317 12.59 13.17 -41.51
C PHE A 317 12.88 14.53 -42.17
N ILE A 318 13.87 15.28 -41.69
CA ILE A 318 14.24 16.57 -42.30
C ILE A 318 14.89 16.36 -43.68
N LYS A 319 15.58 15.24 -43.88
CA LYS A 319 16.19 14.96 -45.18
C LYS A 319 15.17 14.72 -46.33
N ALA A 320 13.97 14.21 -45.97
CA ALA A 320 12.92 13.97 -46.95
C ALA A 320 12.20 15.27 -47.40
N ALA A 321 12.07 16.25 -46.51
CA ALA A 321 11.47 17.56 -46.83
C ALA A 321 12.41 18.46 -47.65
N GLU A 322 13.73 18.40 -47.38
CA GLU A 322 14.74 19.13 -48.19
C GLU A 322 14.94 18.55 -49.61
N ALA A 323 14.54 17.30 -49.87
CA ALA A 323 14.65 16.65 -51.17
C ALA A 323 13.46 16.94 -52.11
N GLN A 324 12.37 17.56 -51.60
CA GLN A 324 11.18 17.93 -52.35
C GLN A 324 11.07 19.44 -52.67
N GLY A 325 11.98 20.27 -52.23
CA GLY A 325 12.15 21.67 -52.59
C GLY A 325 13.43 21.87 -53.38
#